data_9d1807024ed99b0428a8ef6f126d93aa
#
_entry.id   9d1807024ed99b0428a8ef6f126d93aa
#
_cell.length_a   1.000
_cell.length_b   1.000
_cell.length_c   1.000
_cell.angle_alpha   90.00
_cell.angle_beta   90.00
_cell.angle_gamma   90.00
#
_symmetry.space_group_name_H-M   'P 1'
#
loop_
_entity.id
_entity.type
_entity.pdbx_description
1 polymer ?
#
loop_
_entity_poly.entity_id
_entity_poly.type
_entity_poly.pdbx_seq_one_letter_code
_entity_poly.pdbx_strand_id
1 'polypeptide(L)'
;VHIFAENLDVPSPAKVTGIPAGFDPIRFPGISDEHVMAKAPPFALENLRQRPLKVLDVRWPNDEELMVNGRKRASHICQTEWREFCEYNAIGPETFFEEIRRYSFIMCVRGSGLDPGPEAFEALLLGAIPIVQRYPGDHGYKELPVVLVDDWDMSTLSSERLWAWREQLAPYFEEPELRAGVLERLRLEYWWDKVDAALAGDTRRIRNEALAIDTTSQS
;
A
#
# COMPACT_ATOMS: atom_id res chain seq x y z
N VAL A 1 21.66 -19.62 -3.33
CA VAL A 1 20.38 -19.52 -2.61
C VAL A 1 19.95 -18.05 -2.67
N HIS A 2 18.71 -17.80 -3.06
CA HIS A 2 18.03 -16.50 -2.96
C HIS A 2 16.97 -16.60 -1.86
N ILE A 3 16.79 -15.53 -1.10
CA ILE A 3 15.85 -15.48 0.04
C ILE A 3 14.77 -14.46 -0.30
N PHE A 4 13.52 -14.84 -0.11
CA PHE A 4 12.37 -13.94 -0.12
C PHE A 4 11.88 -13.79 1.31
N ALA A 5 11.69 -12.56 1.76
CA ALA A 5 11.33 -12.30 3.15
C ALA A 5 10.40 -11.09 3.27
N GLU A 6 9.42 -11.24 4.12
CA GLU A 6 8.59 -10.19 4.68
C GLU A 6 9.30 -9.56 5.89
N ASN A 7 8.96 -8.35 6.26
CA ASN A 7 9.45 -7.67 7.47
C ASN A 7 10.98 -7.60 7.60
N LEU A 8 11.70 -7.37 6.50
CA LEU A 8 13.15 -7.18 6.55
C LEU A 8 13.52 -5.96 7.41
N ASP A 9 14.41 -6.16 8.36
CA ASP A 9 14.94 -5.12 9.26
C ASP A 9 16.29 -4.55 8.82
N VAL A 10 16.86 -5.11 7.76
CA VAL A 10 18.13 -4.68 7.17
C VAL A 10 17.96 -4.40 5.68
N PRO A 11 18.78 -3.50 5.10
CA PRO A 11 18.79 -3.29 3.65
C PRO A 11 19.02 -4.62 2.91
N SER A 12 18.20 -4.86 1.89
CA SER A 12 18.21 -6.13 1.16
C SER A 12 19.59 -6.40 0.52
N PRO A 13 20.33 -7.43 0.94
CA PRO A 13 21.54 -7.86 0.25
C PRO A 13 21.20 -8.38 -1.16
N ALA A 14 22.22 -8.54 -2.01
CA ALA A 14 22.06 -8.92 -3.42
C ALA A 14 21.28 -10.24 -3.67
N LYS A 15 21.11 -11.06 -2.65
CA LYS A 15 20.40 -12.36 -2.71
C LYS A 15 19.15 -12.42 -1.82
N VAL A 16 18.64 -11.27 -1.39
CA VAL A 16 17.43 -11.18 -0.59
C VAL A 16 16.45 -10.23 -1.29
N THR A 17 15.21 -10.63 -1.43
CA THR A 17 14.14 -9.80 -1.97
C THR A 17 13.07 -9.64 -0.90
N GLY A 18 12.77 -8.37 -0.56
CA GLY A 18 11.61 -8.05 0.27
C GLY A 18 10.32 -8.30 -0.53
N ILE A 19 9.37 -8.98 0.09
CA ILE A 19 8.02 -9.17 -0.43
C ILE A 19 7.03 -8.52 0.54
N PRO A 20 5.94 -7.90 0.04
CA PRO A 20 4.91 -7.36 0.92
C PRO A 20 4.10 -8.47 1.61
N ALA A 21 3.44 -8.12 2.72
CA ALA A 21 2.57 -9.06 3.47
C ALA A 21 1.38 -9.58 2.65
N GLY A 22 0.95 -8.83 1.63
CA GLY A 22 -0.22 -9.21 0.83
C GLY A 22 -1.55 -8.98 1.55
N PHE A 23 -2.55 -9.78 1.21
CA PHE A 23 -3.88 -9.70 1.82
C PHE A 23 -3.96 -10.44 3.15
N ASP A 24 -4.79 -9.95 4.07
CA ASP A 24 -5.03 -10.62 5.35
C ASP A 24 -5.92 -11.86 5.16
N PRO A 25 -5.42 -13.07 5.42
CA PRO A 25 -6.22 -14.29 5.30
C PRO A 25 -7.36 -14.38 6.33
N ILE A 26 -7.30 -13.60 7.42
CA ILE A 26 -8.36 -13.54 8.42
C ILE A 26 -9.54 -12.71 7.88
N ARG A 27 -9.25 -11.59 7.18
CA ARG A 27 -10.27 -10.76 6.53
C ARG A 27 -10.84 -11.42 5.27
N PHE A 28 -10.10 -12.36 4.69
CA PHE A 28 -10.49 -13.10 3.49
C PHE A 28 -10.41 -14.62 3.72
N PRO A 29 -11.06 -15.20 4.76
CA PRO A 29 -10.94 -16.60 5.10
C PRO A 29 -11.49 -17.50 3.98
N GLY A 30 -10.65 -18.40 3.50
CA GLY A 30 -11.02 -19.36 2.43
C GLY A 30 -11.36 -18.71 1.09
N ILE A 31 -11.00 -17.44 0.90
CA ILE A 31 -11.22 -16.72 -0.34
C ILE A 31 -9.98 -16.91 -1.22
N SER A 32 -10.19 -17.45 -2.42
CA SER A 32 -9.16 -17.50 -3.45
C SER A 32 -8.80 -16.10 -3.94
N ASP A 33 -7.61 -15.94 -4.53
CA ASP A 33 -7.20 -14.68 -5.18
C ASP A 33 -8.27 -14.16 -6.15
N GLU A 34 -8.95 -15.06 -6.87
CA GLU A 34 -10.03 -14.71 -7.77
C GLU A 34 -11.18 -13.99 -7.05
N HIS A 35 -11.59 -14.46 -5.87
CA HIS A 35 -12.62 -13.82 -5.07
C HIS A 35 -12.16 -12.48 -4.48
N VAL A 36 -10.89 -12.38 -4.07
CA VAL A 36 -10.30 -11.11 -3.62
C VAL A 36 -10.30 -10.10 -4.78
N MET A 37 -9.84 -10.54 -5.94
CA MET A 37 -9.76 -9.69 -7.14
C MET A 37 -11.15 -9.28 -7.65
N ALA A 38 -12.19 -10.10 -7.45
CA ALA A 38 -13.56 -9.74 -7.76
C ALA A 38 -14.12 -8.57 -6.93
N LYS A 39 -13.47 -8.22 -5.81
CA LYS A 39 -13.80 -7.03 -5.01
C LYS A 39 -13.23 -5.75 -5.60
N ALA A 40 -12.29 -5.83 -6.56
CA ALA A 40 -11.81 -4.65 -7.25
C ALA A 40 -12.99 -3.93 -7.92
N PRO A 41 -13.12 -2.60 -7.77
CA PRO A 41 -14.17 -1.86 -8.45
C PRO A 41 -14.00 -2.04 -9.97
N PRO A 42 -15.09 -2.24 -10.72
CA PRO A 42 -15.04 -2.18 -12.17
C PRO A 42 -14.45 -0.84 -12.61
N PHE A 43 -13.74 -0.82 -13.74
CA PHE A 43 -13.09 0.38 -14.28
C PHE A 43 -13.99 1.62 -14.40
N ALA A 44 -15.31 1.42 -14.45
CA ALA A 44 -16.31 2.49 -14.51
C ALA A 44 -16.63 3.15 -13.16
N LEU A 45 -16.07 2.67 -12.04
CA LEU A 45 -16.36 3.23 -10.73
C LEU A 45 -15.35 4.31 -10.38
N GLU A 46 -15.91 5.47 -10.11
CA GLU A 46 -15.30 6.65 -9.53
C GLU A 46 -13.80 6.83 -9.75
N ASN A 47 -13.50 7.57 -10.79
CA ASN A 47 -12.19 8.12 -11.10
C ASN A 47 -11.54 8.62 -9.80
N LEU A 48 -10.31 8.20 -9.51
CA LEU A 48 -9.56 8.59 -8.31
C LEU A 48 -9.51 10.12 -8.15
N ARG A 49 -9.39 10.86 -9.25
CA ARG A 49 -9.39 12.33 -9.26
C ARG A 49 -10.72 12.95 -8.84
N GLN A 50 -11.83 12.23 -8.90
CA GLN A 50 -13.14 12.69 -8.45
C GLN A 50 -13.38 12.46 -6.95
N ARG A 51 -12.56 11.61 -6.31
CA ARG A 51 -12.64 11.40 -4.86
C ARG A 51 -12.13 12.63 -4.11
N PRO A 52 -12.63 12.87 -2.89
CA PRO A 52 -12.05 13.89 -2.02
C PRO A 52 -10.52 13.72 -1.90
N LEU A 53 -9.79 14.84 -1.97
CA LEU A 53 -8.34 14.85 -1.73
C LEU A 53 -8.07 14.71 -0.23
N LYS A 54 -8.36 13.53 0.29
CA LYS A 54 -8.28 13.22 1.71
C LYS A 54 -7.55 11.91 1.96
N VAL A 55 -6.95 11.82 3.13
CA VAL A 55 -6.31 10.63 3.69
C VAL A 55 -7.24 10.02 4.74
N LEU A 56 -7.44 8.72 4.69
CA LEU A 56 -8.11 7.98 5.74
C LEU A 56 -7.09 7.26 6.63
N ASP A 57 -7.14 7.53 7.91
CA ASP A 57 -6.44 6.77 8.95
C ASP A 57 -7.44 5.78 9.57
N VAL A 58 -7.38 4.53 9.11
CA VAL A 58 -8.29 3.46 9.56
C VAL A 58 -7.73 2.80 10.81
N ARG A 59 -8.61 2.58 11.79
CA ARG A 59 -8.29 1.79 12.98
C ARG A 59 -9.42 0.81 13.29
N TRP A 60 -9.04 -0.33 13.85
CA TRP A 60 -10.00 -1.29 14.35
C TRP A 60 -10.51 -0.86 15.73
N PRO A 61 -11.80 -1.00 16.02
CA PRO A 61 -12.29 -0.84 17.37
C PRO A 61 -11.55 -1.81 18.31
N ASN A 62 -11.05 -1.31 19.44
CA ASN A 62 -10.28 -2.06 20.45
C ASN A 62 -8.81 -2.36 20.11
N ASP A 63 -8.21 -1.66 19.17
CA ASP A 63 -6.80 -1.83 18.75
C ASP A 63 -5.80 -1.17 19.73
N GLU A 64 -6.19 -0.92 20.99
CA GLU A 64 -5.35 -0.23 21.98
C GLU A 64 -4.05 -0.97 22.28
N GLU A 65 -4.05 -2.30 22.25
CA GLU A 65 -2.86 -3.13 22.48
C GLU A 65 -1.87 -3.09 21.29
N LEU A 66 -2.35 -2.87 20.08
CA LEU A 66 -1.53 -2.80 18.85
C LEU A 66 -1.00 -1.39 18.57
N MET A 67 -1.30 -0.42 19.42
CA MET A 67 -0.86 0.96 19.29
C MET A 67 0.62 1.13 19.68
N VAL A 68 1.50 0.45 18.95
CA VAL A 68 2.95 0.67 19.03
C VAL A 68 3.26 2.12 18.63
N ASN A 69 4.34 2.67 19.16
CA ASN A 69 4.68 4.10 19.18
C ASN A 69 4.41 4.90 17.88
N GLY A 70 4.57 4.30 16.70
CA GLY A 70 4.32 4.98 15.42
C GLY A 70 2.84 5.23 15.12
N ARG A 71 1.95 4.28 15.43
CA ARG A 71 0.50 4.40 15.18
C ARG A 71 -0.14 5.52 15.99
N LYS A 72 0.20 5.60 17.31
CA LYS A 72 -0.33 6.66 18.19
C LYS A 72 0.05 8.04 17.67
N ARG A 73 1.30 8.22 17.26
CA ARG A 73 1.80 9.47 16.70
C ARG A 73 1.10 9.84 15.41
N ALA A 74 1.02 8.91 14.45
CA ALA A 74 0.37 9.12 13.16
C ALA A 74 -1.10 9.48 13.33
N SER A 75 -1.85 8.74 14.16
CA SER A 75 -3.25 9.03 14.44
C SER A 75 -3.46 10.35 15.18
N HIS A 76 -2.55 10.71 16.09
CA HIS A 76 -2.59 12.01 16.76
C HIS A 76 -2.43 13.16 15.76
N ILE A 77 -1.41 13.10 14.88
CA ILE A 77 -1.16 14.12 13.86
C ILE A 77 -2.34 14.19 12.87
N CYS A 78 -2.93 13.05 12.47
CA CYS A 78 -4.11 13.02 11.63
C CYS A 78 -5.28 13.81 12.23
N GLN A 79 -5.50 13.67 13.53
CA GLN A 79 -6.60 14.32 14.25
C GLN A 79 -6.30 15.79 14.62
N THR A 80 -5.06 16.22 14.56
CA THR A 80 -4.61 17.55 14.98
C THR A 80 -4.12 18.38 13.79
N GLU A 81 -2.85 18.24 13.41
CA GLU A 81 -2.18 19.07 12.40
C GLU A 81 -2.72 18.82 11.00
N TRP A 82 -3.12 17.58 10.68
CA TRP A 82 -3.62 17.20 9.38
C TRP A 82 -5.16 17.15 9.27
N ARG A 83 -5.88 17.58 10.29
CA ARG A 83 -7.36 17.50 10.39
C ARG A 83 -8.12 18.06 9.18
N GLU A 84 -7.51 18.93 8.38
CA GLU A 84 -8.15 19.51 7.21
C GLU A 84 -8.23 18.52 6.04
N PHE A 85 -7.27 17.60 5.95
CA PHE A 85 -7.18 16.62 4.87
C PHE A 85 -7.01 15.17 5.35
N CYS A 86 -6.92 14.91 6.64
CA CYS A 86 -6.87 13.56 7.20
C CYS A 86 -8.11 13.31 8.07
N GLU A 87 -8.73 12.16 7.90
CA GLU A 87 -9.85 11.69 8.69
C GLU A 87 -9.49 10.41 9.42
N TYR A 88 -9.68 10.41 10.74
CA TYR A 88 -9.50 9.24 11.59
C TYR A 88 -10.85 8.54 11.77
N ASN A 89 -10.92 7.26 11.40
CA ASN A 89 -12.12 6.46 11.56
C ASN A 89 -11.80 5.11 12.22
N ALA A 90 -12.44 4.86 13.37
CA ALA A 90 -12.49 3.53 13.97
C ALA A 90 -13.65 2.75 13.34
N ILE A 91 -13.36 1.93 12.35
CA ILE A 91 -14.36 1.19 11.57
C ILE A 91 -14.17 -0.32 11.72
N GLY A 92 -15.30 -1.04 11.76
CA GLY A 92 -15.28 -2.49 11.79
C GLY A 92 -15.06 -3.12 10.40
N PRO A 93 -14.78 -4.43 10.35
CA PRO A 93 -14.51 -5.13 9.09
C PRO A 93 -15.65 -5.05 8.07
N GLU A 94 -16.88 -4.91 8.51
CA GLU A 94 -18.08 -4.90 7.66
C GLU A 94 -18.14 -3.67 6.75
N THR A 95 -17.70 -2.51 7.24
CA THR A 95 -17.74 -1.24 6.51
C THR A 95 -16.40 -0.81 5.94
N PHE A 96 -15.32 -1.53 6.28
CA PHE A 96 -13.93 -1.20 5.95
C PHE A 96 -13.73 -0.98 4.44
N PHE A 97 -14.18 -1.91 3.60
CA PHE A 97 -14.02 -1.82 2.16
C PHE A 97 -14.83 -0.69 1.52
N GLU A 98 -16.01 -0.40 2.07
CA GLU A 98 -16.85 0.71 1.62
C GLU A 98 -16.19 2.05 1.94
N GLU A 99 -15.60 2.18 3.13
CA GLU A 99 -14.91 3.41 3.54
C GLU A 99 -13.66 3.67 2.71
N ILE A 100 -12.78 2.67 2.49
CA ILE A 100 -11.58 2.83 1.67
C ILE A 100 -11.91 3.40 0.29
N ARG A 101 -12.99 2.95 -0.34
CA ARG A 101 -13.39 3.42 -1.68
C ARG A 101 -13.74 4.90 -1.75
N ARG A 102 -14.00 5.55 -0.64
CA ARG A 102 -14.41 6.96 -0.58
C ARG A 102 -13.24 7.94 -0.54
N TYR A 103 -12.02 7.47 -0.29
CA TYR A 103 -10.84 8.31 -0.11
C TYR A 103 -9.85 8.16 -1.24
N SER A 104 -9.08 9.24 -1.50
CA SER A 104 -7.96 9.18 -2.45
C SER A 104 -6.77 8.44 -1.86
N PHE A 105 -6.56 8.56 -0.55
CA PHE A 105 -5.39 8.01 0.14
C PHE A 105 -5.76 7.24 1.39
N ILE A 106 -4.99 6.18 1.68
CA ILE A 106 -5.07 5.42 2.93
C ILE A 106 -3.73 5.48 3.64
N MET A 107 -3.74 5.85 4.91
CA MET A 107 -2.56 5.85 5.76
C MET A 107 -2.26 4.44 6.26
N CYS A 108 -1.24 3.80 5.70
CA CYS A 108 -0.84 2.43 6.03
C CYS A 108 0.32 2.48 7.04
N VAL A 109 -0.04 2.59 8.32
CA VAL A 109 0.92 2.69 9.41
C VAL A 109 1.32 1.30 9.90
N ARG A 110 2.62 1.12 10.14
CA ARG A 110 3.17 -0.15 10.66
C ARG A 110 2.39 -0.65 11.88
N GLY A 111 2.17 -1.96 11.90
CA GLY A 111 1.60 -2.67 13.02
C GLY A 111 2.66 -3.19 14.00
N SER A 112 2.57 -4.46 14.36
CA SER A 112 3.54 -5.16 15.19
C SER A 112 4.86 -5.48 14.46
N GLY A 113 4.86 -5.44 13.12
CA GLY A 113 6.03 -5.64 12.25
C GLY A 113 6.56 -4.33 11.66
N LEU A 114 7.47 -4.47 10.71
CA LEU A 114 8.01 -3.36 9.91
C LEU A 114 7.15 -3.07 8.67
N ASP A 115 6.51 -4.09 8.13
CA ASP A 115 5.55 -3.97 7.02
C ASP A 115 4.29 -3.23 7.49
N PRO A 116 3.68 -2.37 6.67
CA PRO A 116 2.43 -1.69 7.02
C PRO A 116 1.22 -2.64 7.16
N GLY A 117 1.38 -3.91 6.75
CA GLY A 117 0.30 -4.88 6.78
C GLY A 117 -0.57 -4.87 5.52
N PRO A 118 -1.70 -5.61 5.55
CA PRO A 118 -2.56 -5.83 4.39
C PRO A 118 -3.26 -4.57 3.89
N GLU A 119 -3.36 -3.52 4.70
CA GLU A 119 -4.06 -2.29 4.35
C GLU A 119 -3.55 -1.64 3.05
N ALA A 120 -2.25 -1.79 2.74
CA ALA A 120 -1.68 -1.25 1.50
C ALA A 120 -2.20 -2.00 0.26
N PHE A 121 -2.31 -3.33 0.33
CA PHE A 121 -2.86 -4.16 -0.74
C PHE A 121 -4.37 -3.94 -0.89
N GLU A 122 -5.09 -3.84 0.22
CA GLU A 122 -6.53 -3.55 0.22
C GLU A 122 -6.84 -2.18 -0.37
N ALA A 123 -6.05 -1.16 -0.04
CA ALA A 123 -6.17 0.17 -0.63
C ALA A 123 -5.98 0.13 -2.15
N LEU A 124 -4.91 -0.52 -2.62
CA LEU A 124 -4.64 -0.70 -4.06
C LEU A 124 -5.78 -1.45 -4.75
N LEU A 125 -6.28 -2.53 -4.17
CA LEU A 125 -7.41 -3.30 -4.70
C LEU A 125 -8.65 -2.43 -4.87
N LEU A 126 -8.93 -1.57 -3.90
CA LEU A 126 -10.13 -0.74 -3.86
C LEU A 126 -9.97 0.64 -4.54
N GLY A 127 -8.83 0.85 -5.18
CA GLY A 127 -8.58 2.03 -6.00
C GLY A 127 -8.18 3.28 -5.20
N ALA A 128 -7.63 3.13 -4.02
CA ALA A 128 -7.03 4.19 -3.23
C ALA A 128 -5.50 4.10 -3.23
N ILE A 129 -4.81 5.21 -3.08
CA ILE A 129 -3.35 5.28 -3.00
C ILE A 129 -2.91 5.02 -1.55
N PRO A 130 -2.14 3.96 -1.27
CA PRO A 130 -1.57 3.77 0.05
C PRO A 130 -0.39 4.71 0.29
N ILE A 131 -0.31 5.29 1.48
CA ILE A 131 0.86 6.00 1.97
C ILE A 131 1.56 5.08 2.98
N VAL A 132 2.78 4.68 2.69
CA VAL A 132 3.55 3.67 3.42
C VAL A 132 4.84 4.29 3.95
N GLN A 133 5.18 4.03 5.21
CA GLN A 133 6.46 4.45 5.77
C GLN A 133 7.58 3.54 5.27
N ARG A 134 8.70 4.13 4.80
CA ARG A 134 9.88 3.39 4.35
C ARG A 134 10.44 2.48 5.44
N TYR A 135 10.89 1.30 5.04
CA TYR A 135 11.61 0.36 5.87
C TYR A 135 12.57 -0.46 4.99
N PRO A 136 13.53 -1.19 5.56
CA PRO A 136 14.52 -1.93 4.75
C PRO A 136 13.92 -2.93 3.75
N GLY A 137 12.73 -3.46 4.04
CA GLY A 137 11.99 -4.42 3.21
C GLY A 137 11.02 -3.79 2.19
N ASP A 138 10.97 -2.47 2.03
CA ASP A 138 9.98 -1.76 1.19
C ASP A 138 10.12 -1.99 -0.32
N HIS A 139 11.06 -2.83 -0.75
CA HIS A 139 11.36 -3.07 -2.16
C HIS A 139 10.15 -3.60 -2.95
N GLY A 140 9.30 -4.43 -2.32
CA GLY A 140 8.09 -4.94 -2.94
C GLY A 140 7.08 -3.83 -3.29
N TYR A 141 7.04 -2.78 -2.49
CA TYR A 141 6.15 -1.64 -2.73
C TYR A 141 6.61 -0.73 -3.87
N LYS A 142 7.91 -0.76 -4.26
CA LYS A 142 8.42 0.02 -5.40
C LYS A 142 7.85 -0.41 -6.75
N GLU A 143 7.25 -1.58 -6.82
CA GLU A 143 6.59 -2.10 -8.02
C GLU A 143 5.09 -1.75 -8.06
N LEU A 144 4.60 -1.04 -7.07
CA LEU A 144 3.20 -0.69 -6.86
C LEU A 144 3.02 0.84 -6.80
N PRO A 145 1.86 1.37 -7.20
CA PRO A 145 1.59 2.80 -7.13
C PRO A 145 1.28 3.23 -5.69
N VAL A 146 2.32 3.28 -4.87
CA VAL A 146 2.28 3.71 -3.47
C VAL A 146 3.10 4.96 -3.25
N VAL A 147 2.74 5.73 -2.25
CA VAL A 147 3.58 6.83 -1.75
C VAL A 147 4.46 6.29 -0.62
N LEU A 148 5.78 6.45 -0.74
CA LEU A 148 6.73 6.09 0.30
C LEU A 148 7.19 7.34 1.05
N VAL A 149 6.95 7.39 2.35
CA VAL A 149 7.35 8.50 3.24
C VAL A 149 8.40 8.04 4.25
N ASP A 150 9.30 8.92 4.65
CA ASP A 150 10.38 8.55 5.56
C ASP A 150 9.90 8.40 7.00
N ASP A 151 9.01 9.28 7.46
CA ASP A 151 8.43 9.24 8.81
C ASP A 151 7.03 9.88 8.82
N TRP A 152 6.31 9.67 9.91
CA TRP A 152 5.05 10.34 10.21
C TRP A 152 5.32 11.57 11.07
N ASP A 153 5.62 12.69 10.42
CA ASP A 153 5.79 14.00 11.07
C ASP A 153 4.91 15.08 10.40
N MET A 154 4.83 16.25 10.99
CA MET A 154 3.95 17.31 10.50
C MET A 154 4.26 17.77 9.07
N SER A 155 5.50 17.60 8.61
CA SER A 155 5.94 18.00 7.28
C SER A 155 5.69 16.92 6.20
N THR A 156 5.31 15.70 6.61
CA THR A 156 5.14 14.56 5.70
C THR A 156 4.01 14.78 4.72
N LEU A 157 2.87 15.32 5.17
CA LEU A 157 1.71 15.55 4.33
C LEU A 157 1.40 17.07 4.21
N SER A 158 0.96 17.45 3.03
CA SER A 158 0.31 18.75 2.76
C SER A 158 -0.69 18.58 1.62
N SER A 159 -1.62 19.52 1.47
CA SER A 159 -2.58 19.50 0.36
C SER A 159 -1.88 19.50 -1.00
N GLU A 160 -0.78 20.26 -1.15
CA GLU A 160 0.02 20.33 -2.37
C GLU A 160 0.68 19.00 -2.70
N ARG A 161 1.26 18.32 -1.69
CA ARG A 161 1.85 16.98 -1.88
C ARG A 161 0.81 15.95 -2.24
N LEU A 162 -0.32 15.93 -1.53
CA LEU A 162 -1.43 15.01 -1.83
C LEU A 162 -1.93 15.22 -3.25
N TRP A 163 -2.09 16.47 -3.68
CA TRP A 163 -2.48 16.79 -5.05
C TRP A 163 -1.46 16.26 -6.06
N ALA A 164 -0.17 16.56 -5.87
CA ALA A 164 0.90 16.13 -6.75
C ALA A 164 0.99 14.59 -6.85
N TRP A 165 0.95 13.89 -5.73
CA TRP A 165 0.96 12.42 -5.71
C TRP A 165 -0.26 11.82 -6.39
N ARG A 166 -1.46 12.39 -6.17
CA ARG A 166 -2.66 11.94 -6.86
C ARG A 166 -2.54 12.08 -8.37
N GLU A 167 -2.10 13.24 -8.86
CA GLU A 167 -1.93 13.45 -10.30
C GLU A 167 -0.87 12.52 -10.91
N GLN A 168 0.21 12.29 -10.21
CA GLN A 168 1.28 11.37 -10.65
C GLN A 168 0.80 9.92 -10.72
N LEU A 169 0.04 9.47 -9.73
CA LEU A 169 -0.33 8.06 -9.58
C LEU A 169 -1.71 7.71 -10.18
N ALA A 170 -2.57 8.69 -10.42
CA ALA A 170 -3.90 8.46 -10.96
C ALA A 170 -3.94 7.58 -12.23
N PRO A 171 -3.01 7.68 -13.19
CA PRO A 171 -3.02 6.79 -14.35
C PRO A 171 -3.06 5.30 -14.01
N TYR A 172 -2.37 4.89 -12.93
CA TYR A 172 -2.36 3.48 -12.49
C TYR A 172 -3.70 2.98 -11.94
N PHE A 173 -4.62 3.89 -11.66
CA PHE A 173 -5.95 3.58 -11.15
C PHE A 173 -7.04 3.81 -12.21
N GLU A 174 -6.81 4.68 -13.17
CA GLU A 174 -7.79 5.17 -14.12
C GLU A 174 -7.61 4.64 -15.56
N GLU A 175 -6.37 4.32 -15.96
CA GLU A 175 -6.09 3.77 -17.29
C GLU A 175 -6.18 2.24 -17.26
N PRO A 176 -7.01 1.61 -18.10
CA PRO A 176 -7.29 0.16 -18.04
C PRO A 176 -6.04 -0.72 -18.04
N GLU A 177 -5.07 -0.45 -18.92
CA GLU A 177 -3.86 -1.25 -19.04
C GLU A 177 -2.95 -1.13 -17.83
N LEU A 178 -2.74 0.09 -17.33
CA LEU A 178 -1.94 0.33 -16.12
C LEU A 178 -2.63 -0.26 -14.88
N ARG A 179 -3.95 -0.10 -14.80
CA ARG A 179 -4.74 -0.70 -13.72
C ARG A 179 -4.67 -2.23 -13.73
N ALA A 180 -4.78 -2.86 -14.88
CA ALA A 180 -4.62 -4.32 -15.00
C ALA A 180 -3.24 -4.76 -14.50
N GLY A 181 -2.17 -4.02 -14.84
CA GLY A 181 -0.83 -4.29 -14.35
C GLY A 181 -0.69 -4.15 -12.83
N VAL A 182 -1.40 -3.20 -12.20
CA VAL A 182 -1.45 -3.08 -10.73
C VAL A 182 -2.14 -4.31 -10.14
N LEU A 183 -3.33 -4.66 -10.63
CA LEU A 183 -4.10 -5.80 -10.13
C LEU A 183 -3.34 -7.12 -10.26
N GLU A 184 -2.59 -7.30 -11.35
CA GLU A 184 -1.73 -8.48 -11.54
C GLU A 184 -0.66 -8.58 -10.44
N ARG A 185 -0.06 -7.45 -10.05
CA ARG A 185 0.95 -7.43 -8.98
C ARG A 185 0.39 -7.65 -7.57
N LEU A 186 -0.92 -7.60 -7.39
CA LEU A 186 -1.57 -7.96 -6.13
C LEU A 186 -1.81 -9.48 -6.00
N ARG A 187 -1.63 -10.25 -7.08
CA ARG A 187 -1.85 -11.69 -7.07
C ARG A 187 -0.66 -12.44 -6.49
N LEU A 188 -0.94 -13.57 -5.87
CA LEU A 188 0.09 -14.47 -5.35
C LEU A 188 1.00 -15.00 -6.47
N GLU A 189 0.43 -15.34 -7.62
CA GLU A 189 1.17 -15.86 -8.79
C GLU A 189 2.28 -14.91 -9.23
N TYR A 190 2.05 -13.60 -9.22
CA TYR A 190 3.06 -12.62 -9.57
C TYR A 190 4.32 -12.71 -8.68
N TRP A 191 4.12 -12.87 -7.38
CA TRP A 191 5.24 -13.02 -6.42
C TRP A 191 5.87 -14.39 -6.48
N TRP A 192 5.06 -15.44 -6.76
CA TRP A 192 5.55 -16.80 -6.95
C TRP A 192 6.43 -16.93 -8.19
N ASP A 193 6.06 -16.30 -9.30
CA ASP A 193 6.88 -16.25 -10.53
C ASP A 193 8.28 -15.65 -10.26
N LYS A 194 8.39 -14.69 -9.35
CA LYS A 194 9.70 -14.15 -8.94
C LYS A 194 10.53 -15.18 -8.17
N VAL A 195 9.89 -15.98 -7.33
CA VAL A 195 10.55 -17.08 -6.62
C VAL A 195 11.05 -18.11 -7.62
N ASP A 196 10.22 -18.52 -8.57
CA ASP A 196 10.58 -19.50 -9.60
C ASP A 196 11.70 -18.98 -10.52
N ALA A 197 11.65 -17.72 -10.93
CA ALA A 197 12.70 -17.10 -11.71
C ALA A 197 14.05 -17.07 -10.96
N ALA A 198 14.03 -16.83 -9.65
CA ALA A 198 15.23 -16.87 -8.82
C ALA A 198 15.78 -18.29 -8.66
N LEU A 199 14.91 -19.28 -8.55
CA LEU A 199 15.28 -20.71 -8.51
C LEU A 199 15.90 -21.17 -9.83
N ALA A 200 15.38 -20.69 -10.97
CA ALA A 200 15.92 -20.96 -12.30
C ALA A 200 17.25 -20.22 -12.60
N GLY A 201 17.74 -19.38 -11.69
CA GLY A 201 18.94 -18.56 -11.86
C GLY A 201 18.75 -17.33 -12.74
N ASP A 202 17.54 -16.99 -13.11
CA ASP A 202 17.19 -15.85 -13.97
C ASP A 202 17.02 -14.55 -13.14
N THR A 203 18.08 -14.16 -12.48
CA THR A 203 18.11 -12.92 -11.69
C THR A 203 17.99 -11.64 -12.54
N ARG A 204 18.13 -11.71 -13.86
CA ARG A 204 17.99 -10.56 -14.77
C ARG A 204 16.53 -10.16 -14.92
N ARG A 205 15.61 -11.11 -14.97
CA ARG A 205 14.17 -10.87 -15.13
C ARG A 205 13.60 -10.11 -13.94
N ILE A 206 14.00 -10.47 -12.73
CA ILE A 206 13.54 -9.83 -11.49
C ILE A 206 13.93 -8.33 -11.42
N ARG A 207 15.08 -7.95 -12.01
CA ARG A 207 15.57 -6.55 -12.00
C ARG A 207 14.89 -5.64 -13.01
N ASN A 208 14.43 -6.16 -14.14
CA ASN A 208 13.95 -5.34 -15.26
C ASN A 208 12.44 -5.04 -15.23
N GLU A 209 11.67 -5.71 -14.37
CA GLU A 209 10.22 -5.55 -14.28
C GLU A 209 9.77 -4.58 -13.18
N ALA A 210 10.71 -3.99 -12.45
CA ALA A 210 10.38 -2.94 -11.50
C ALA A 210 9.80 -1.74 -12.25
N LEU A 211 8.54 -1.42 -11.99
CA LEU A 211 8.01 -0.11 -12.37
C LEU A 211 8.84 0.94 -11.66
N ALA A 212 9.67 1.66 -12.40
CA ALA A 212 10.34 2.84 -11.90
C ALA A 212 9.28 3.94 -11.70
N ILE A 213 8.41 3.76 -10.73
CA ILE A 213 7.65 4.87 -10.16
C ILE A 213 8.69 5.64 -9.37
N ASP A 214 9.38 6.53 -10.06
CA ASP A 214 10.40 7.38 -9.45
C ASP A 214 9.72 8.39 -8.53
N THR A 215 9.46 7.95 -7.30
CA THR A 215 9.02 8.82 -6.21
C THR A 215 10.18 9.62 -5.62
N THR A 216 11.39 9.48 -6.17
CA THR A 216 12.61 10.12 -5.63
C THR A 216 12.84 11.55 -6.13
N SER A 217 11.99 12.13 -6.95
CA SER A 217 12.13 13.54 -7.31
C SER A 217 11.60 14.46 -6.22
N GLN A 218 12.15 14.35 -5.02
CA GLN A 218 11.87 15.32 -3.96
C GLN A 218 13.11 15.50 -3.09
N SER A 219 14.07 16.18 -3.61
CA SER A 219 14.98 17.01 -2.84
C SER A 219 14.48 18.44 -2.87
#